data_1d1efeee6da904ba9116efce571fcd2e
#
_entry.id   1d1efeee6da904ba9116efce571fcd2e
#
_cell.length_a   1.000
_cell.length_b   1.000
_cell.length_c   1.000
_cell.angle_alpha   90.00
_cell.angle_beta   90.00
_cell.angle_gamma   90.00
#
_symmetry.space_group_name_H-M   'P 1'
#
loop_
_entity.id
_entity.type
_entity.pdbx_description
1 polymer ?
#
loop_
_entity_poly.entity_id
_entity_poly.type
_entity_poly.pdbx_seq_one_letter_code
_entity_poly.pdbx_strand_id
1 'polypeptide(L)'
;MGRTADSSFDVVIVGAGVVGTALACALRNTDLHIATLDAREPPRFAAGAELDMRVFALSPASQRILDALGAWETIRATCVAPYSEMRVWDATGNGRIHFDCADVGEPALGYIVENRLIQHALWLRLKTADNITAIHPATPEAVKIGADQVTLSLQDGRHLHTRLLVAGDGADSATRKLVGIDTLSAAYGQQAIVAHVRTEKPHRDTAWQRFLPTGPIALLPLQDGRVSVVWSLDDAPAEEIRTLDDSAFCAAVTQASEGVLGNVTATTPRAAFSLQRLHASEYVRSRVALTGDAAHAVHPLAGQGVNMGLLDMAALADVILAAQARQRDIGDLSVLRRYQRARKADNLAMIMALDGLKRLFSNEIAPLRLLRNVGLRAVDRFTPLKSAFMRRAMGLSGELPPLAR
;
A
#
# COMPACT_ATOMS: atom_id res chain seq x y z
N MET A 1 -8.46 -34.91 -25.87
CA MET A 1 -7.60 -33.72 -25.84
C MET A 1 -8.47 -32.53 -26.23
N GLY A 2 -9.08 -31.85 -25.25
CA GLY A 2 -9.85 -30.63 -25.45
C GLY A 2 -8.91 -29.50 -25.88
N ARG A 3 -9.25 -28.78 -26.97
CA ARG A 3 -8.56 -27.56 -27.36
C ARG A 3 -8.67 -26.61 -26.15
N THR A 4 -7.54 -26.25 -25.51
CA THR A 4 -7.45 -25.17 -24.57
C THR A 4 -7.92 -23.90 -25.28
N ALA A 5 -8.99 -23.25 -24.76
CA ALA A 5 -9.56 -22.08 -25.40
C ALA A 5 -8.57 -20.92 -25.27
N ASP A 6 -8.03 -20.48 -26.41
CA ASP A 6 -7.28 -19.24 -26.52
C ASP A 6 -8.26 -18.08 -26.33
N SER A 7 -8.02 -17.22 -25.37
CA SER A 7 -8.83 -16.03 -25.09
C SER A 7 -8.02 -14.77 -25.33
N SER A 8 -8.62 -13.76 -25.96
CA SER A 8 -7.96 -12.50 -26.29
C SER A 8 -8.57 -11.35 -25.50
N PHE A 9 -7.71 -10.50 -24.96
CA PHE A 9 -8.04 -9.33 -24.14
C PHE A 9 -7.21 -8.11 -24.59
N ASP A 10 -7.71 -6.93 -24.34
CA ASP A 10 -6.90 -5.72 -24.52
C ASP A 10 -5.92 -5.56 -23.36
N VAL A 11 -6.37 -5.82 -22.11
CA VAL A 11 -5.55 -5.73 -20.92
C VAL A 11 -5.70 -6.98 -20.06
N VAL A 12 -4.59 -7.58 -19.67
CA VAL A 12 -4.55 -8.63 -18.65
C VAL A 12 -3.82 -8.10 -17.43
N ILE A 13 -4.51 -8.12 -16.28
CA ILE A 13 -3.99 -7.66 -14.99
C ILE A 13 -3.74 -8.89 -14.12
N VAL A 14 -2.49 -9.16 -13.79
CA VAL A 14 -2.10 -10.24 -12.88
C VAL A 14 -1.95 -9.67 -11.45
N GLY A 15 -2.71 -10.25 -10.52
CA GLY A 15 -2.86 -9.80 -9.15
C GLY A 15 -4.17 -9.07 -8.92
N ALA A 16 -5.12 -9.72 -8.23
CA ALA A 16 -6.43 -9.15 -7.85
C ALA A 16 -6.44 -8.62 -6.41
N GLY A 17 -5.29 -8.14 -5.92
CA GLY A 17 -5.20 -7.34 -4.70
C GLY A 17 -5.79 -5.94 -4.88
N VAL A 18 -5.64 -5.06 -3.87
CA VAL A 18 -6.19 -3.69 -3.89
C VAL A 18 -5.83 -2.93 -5.16
N VAL A 19 -4.54 -2.95 -5.55
CA VAL A 19 -4.03 -2.14 -6.67
C VAL A 19 -4.52 -2.67 -8.03
N GLY A 20 -4.41 -3.99 -8.27
CA GLY A 20 -4.85 -4.58 -9.53
C GLY A 20 -6.36 -4.51 -9.72
N THR A 21 -7.14 -4.75 -8.66
CA THR A 21 -8.61 -4.62 -8.70
C THR A 21 -9.03 -3.16 -8.91
N ALA A 22 -8.33 -2.20 -8.27
CA ALA A 22 -8.58 -0.77 -8.49
C ALA A 22 -8.28 -0.35 -9.93
N LEU A 23 -7.21 -0.88 -10.56
CA LEU A 23 -6.93 -0.63 -11.98
C LEU A 23 -8.05 -1.17 -12.87
N ALA A 24 -8.49 -2.41 -12.64
CA ALA A 24 -9.63 -2.97 -13.38
C ALA A 24 -10.89 -2.11 -13.21
N CYS A 25 -11.19 -1.64 -11.99
CA CYS A 25 -12.30 -0.72 -11.74
C CYS A 25 -12.15 0.61 -12.50
N ALA A 26 -10.94 1.15 -12.64
CA ALA A 26 -10.69 2.39 -13.37
C ALA A 26 -10.93 2.24 -14.88
N LEU A 27 -10.74 1.03 -15.41
CA LEU A 27 -10.94 0.71 -16.83
C LEU A 27 -12.33 0.11 -17.14
N ARG A 28 -13.19 -0.05 -16.12
CA ARG A 28 -14.58 -0.47 -16.35
C ARG A 28 -15.32 0.59 -17.18
N ASN A 29 -16.36 0.19 -17.86
CA ASN A 29 -17.19 1.07 -18.71
C ASN A 29 -16.40 1.67 -19.90
N THR A 30 -15.34 1.00 -20.34
CA THR A 30 -14.61 1.30 -21.59
C THR A 30 -14.88 0.20 -22.62
N ASP A 31 -14.47 0.43 -23.86
CA ASP A 31 -14.53 -0.59 -24.92
C ASP A 31 -13.37 -1.62 -24.81
N LEU A 32 -12.51 -1.52 -23.77
CA LEU A 32 -11.41 -2.46 -23.57
C LEU A 32 -11.94 -3.76 -22.92
N HIS A 33 -11.56 -4.89 -23.46
CA HIS A 33 -11.79 -6.19 -22.84
C HIS A 33 -10.67 -6.50 -21.87
N ILE A 34 -10.99 -6.70 -20.60
CA ILE A 34 -10.04 -6.81 -19.49
C ILE A 34 -10.16 -8.18 -18.83
N ALA A 35 -9.03 -8.82 -18.56
CA ALA A 35 -8.98 -9.97 -17.67
C ALA A 35 -8.24 -9.60 -16.36
N THR A 36 -8.77 -10.05 -15.22
CA THR A 36 -8.05 -10.03 -13.94
C THR A 36 -7.74 -11.44 -13.50
N LEU A 37 -6.47 -11.68 -13.14
CA LEU A 37 -5.97 -12.99 -12.70
C LEU A 37 -5.44 -12.92 -11.27
N ASP A 38 -5.72 -13.95 -10.48
CA ASP A 38 -5.06 -14.17 -9.20
C ASP A 38 -4.94 -15.68 -8.94
N ALA A 39 -3.89 -16.06 -8.23
CA ALA A 39 -3.66 -17.45 -7.82
C ALA A 39 -4.70 -17.93 -6.77
N ARG A 40 -5.41 -17.01 -6.15
CA ARG A 40 -6.40 -17.27 -5.10
C ARG A 40 -7.75 -16.67 -5.47
N GLU A 41 -8.80 -17.28 -4.96
CA GLU A 41 -10.14 -16.66 -4.93
C GLU A 41 -10.11 -15.34 -4.16
N PRO A 42 -10.91 -14.33 -4.55
CA PRO A 42 -11.06 -13.12 -3.77
C PRO A 42 -11.48 -13.43 -2.35
N PRO A 43 -10.91 -12.75 -1.34
CA PRO A 43 -11.26 -13.00 0.05
C PRO A 43 -12.75 -12.72 0.29
N ARG A 44 -13.42 -13.66 0.97
CA ARG A 44 -14.80 -13.45 1.42
C ARG A 44 -14.80 -12.40 2.52
N PHE A 45 -15.64 -11.42 2.39
CA PHE A 45 -15.92 -10.43 3.42
C PHE A 45 -17.26 -10.73 4.07
N ALA A 46 -17.31 -10.80 5.40
CA ALA A 46 -18.53 -10.92 6.16
C ALA A 46 -18.62 -9.73 7.13
N ALA A 47 -19.69 -8.96 7.01
CA ALA A 47 -19.96 -7.86 7.95
C ALA A 47 -20.11 -8.42 9.37
N GLY A 48 -19.48 -7.77 10.36
CA GLY A 48 -19.47 -8.22 11.75
C GLY A 48 -18.48 -9.34 12.10
N ALA A 49 -17.69 -9.83 11.13
CA ALA A 49 -16.55 -10.70 11.43
C ALA A 49 -15.45 -9.94 12.18
N GLU A 50 -14.53 -10.69 12.83
CA GLU A 50 -13.34 -10.09 13.45
C GLU A 50 -12.53 -9.32 12.39
N LEU A 51 -12.05 -8.13 12.77
CA LEU A 51 -11.25 -7.28 11.90
C LEU A 51 -10.00 -8.01 11.40
N ASP A 52 -9.70 -7.84 10.12
CA ASP A 52 -8.46 -8.34 9.52
C ASP A 52 -7.25 -7.71 10.24
N MET A 53 -6.29 -8.55 10.54
CA MET A 53 -5.00 -8.09 11.09
C MET A 53 -4.32 -7.06 10.19
N ARG A 54 -4.58 -7.12 8.89
CA ARG A 54 -4.02 -6.21 7.91
C ARG A 54 -4.94 -5.02 7.70
N VAL A 55 -4.58 -3.89 8.30
CA VAL A 55 -5.22 -2.59 8.08
C VAL A 55 -4.28 -1.66 7.30
N PHE A 56 -4.85 -0.74 6.54
CA PHE A 56 -4.12 0.28 5.82
C PHE A 56 -4.48 1.68 6.34
N ALA A 57 -3.46 2.53 6.46
CA ALA A 57 -3.64 3.96 6.64
C ALA A 57 -3.76 4.61 5.26
N LEU A 58 -4.98 4.74 4.77
CA LEU A 58 -5.25 5.36 3.47
C LEU A 58 -5.07 6.88 3.57
N SER A 59 -4.32 7.45 2.63
CA SER A 59 -4.19 8.89 2.49
C SER A 59 -5.46 9.52 1.89
N PRO A 60 -5.69 10.84 2.04
CA PRO A 60 -6.78 11.54 1.36
C PRO A 60 -6.78 11.34 -0.16
N ALA A 61 -5.62 11.32 -0.81
CA ALA A 61 -5.54 11.00 -2.24
C ALA A 61 -6.04 9.59 -2.56
N SER A 62 -5.69 8.60 -1.74
CA SER A 62 -6.17 7.22 -1.90
C SER A 62 -7.68 7.11 -1.65
N GLN A 63 -8.20 7.85 -0.68
CA GLN A 63 -9.63 7.95 -0.45
C GLN A 63 -10.37 8.50 -1.68
N ARG A 64 -9.88 9.61 -2.27
CA ARG A 64 -10.46 10.21 -3.48
C ARG A 64 -10.43 9.24 -4.66
N ILE A 65 -9.33 8.47 -4.84
CA ILE A 65 -9.26 7.41 -5.86
C ILE A 65 -10.36 6.38 -5.64
N LEU A 66 -10.51 5.85 -4.41
CA LEU A 66 -11.52 4.84 -4.10
C LEU A 66 -12.95 5.39 -4.26
N ASP A 67 -13.14 6.68 -4.00
CA ASP A 67 -14.41 7.37 -4.20
C ASP A 67 -14.76 7.50 -5.69
N ALA A 68 -13.82 7.98 -6.50
CA ALA A 68 -13.95 8.05 -7.96
C ALA A 68 -14.22 6.68 -8.62
N LEU A 69 -13.67 5.60 -8.03
CA LEU A 69 -13.97 4.23 -8.43
C LEU A 69 -15.34 3.74 -7.94
N GLY A 70 -16.01 4.49 -7.06
CA GLY A 70 -17.30 4.15 -6.45
C GLY A 70 -17.21 3.09 -5.35
N ALA A 71 -16.03 2.82 -4.82
CA ALA A 71 -15.81 1.85 -3.75
C ALA A 71 -15.92 2.47 -2.34
N TRP A 72 -15.69 3.78 -2.21
CA TRP A 72 -15.60 4.47 -0.93
C TRP A 72 -16.88 4.43 -0.12
N GLU A 73 -18.03 4.56 -0.76
CA GLU A 73 -19.33 4.53 -0.07
C GLU A 73 -19.55 3.20 0.68
N THR A 74 -19.22 2.08 0.04
CA THR A 74 -19.28 0.74 0.67
C THR A 74 -18.34 0.66 1.87
N ILE A 75 -17.12 1.20 1.75
CA ILE A 75 -16.12 1.23 2.83
C ILE A 75 -16.64 2.08 3.99
N ARG A 76 -17.11 3.29 3.70
CA ARG A 76 -17.60 4.26 4.68
C ARG A 76 -18.83 3.73 5.45
N ALA A 77 -19.74 3.08 4.74
CA ALA A 77 -20.95 2.51 5.34
C ALA A 77 -20.67 1.27 6.19
N THR A 78 -19.50 0.63 6.02
CA THR A 78 -19.17 -0.62 6.72
C THR A 78 -18.29 -0.37 7.93
N CYS A 79 -17.03 0.05 7.71
CA CYS A 79 -16.04 0.25 8.78
C CYS A 79 -14.89 1.13 8.29
N VAL A 80 -14.76 2.33 8.87
CA VAL A 80 -13.63 3.23 8.60
C VAL A 80 -13.32 4.04 9.85
N ALA A 81 -12.06 4.15 10.23
CA ALA A 81 -11.61 5.03 11.31
C ALA A 81 -10.80 6.20 10.72
N PRO A 82 -11.39 7.41 10.59
CA PRO A 82 -10.61 8.59 10.28
C PRO A 82 -9.67 8.93 11.44
N TYR A 83 -8.49 9.48 11.13
CA TYR A 83 -7.65 10.09 12.16
C TYR A 83 -7.31 11.52 11.77
N SER A 84 -7.52 12.43 12.72
CA SER A 84 -7.32 13.86 12.55
C SER A 84 -5.93 14.31 13.00
N GLU A 85 -5.34 13.59 13.95
CA GLU A 85 -4.04 13.89 14.50
C GLU A 85 -3.05 12.73 14.32
N MET A 86 -1.76 13.08 14.20
CA MET A 86 -0.67 12.12 14.31
C MET A 86 0.42 12.68 15.19
N ARG A 87 0.85 11.90 16.20
CA ARG A 87 1.90 12.27 17.13
C ARG A 87 3.08 11.31 16.99
N VAL A 88 4.24 11.88 16.74
CA VAL A 88 5.48 11.14 16.50
C VAL A 88 6.54 11.61 17.48
N TRP A 89 7.27 10.67 18.12
CA TRP A 89 8.36 11.03 19.04
C TRP A 89 9.50 10.01 19.02
N ASP A 90 10.66 10.47 19.48
CA ASP A 90 11.90 9.67 19.59
C ASP A 90 12.04 9.13 21.03
N ALA A 91 12.28 7.83 21.16
CA ALA A 91 12.52 7.18 22.45
C ALA A 91 13.83 7.61 23.14
N THR A 92 14.79 8.11 22.36
CA THR A 92 16.15 8.41 22.88
C THR A 92 16.38 9.89 23.15
N GLY A 93 15.33 10.71 23.07
CA GLY A 93 15.43 12.15 23.30
C GLY A 93 14.08 12.84 23.44
N ASN A 94 14.09 14.17 23.32
CA ASN A 94 12.92 15.02 23.51
C ASN A 94 12.29 15.48 22.17
N GLY A 95 12.69 14.86 21.05
CA GLY A 95 12.17 15.20 19.73
C GLY A 95 10.72 14.71 19.59
N ARG A 96 9.82 15.64 19.31
CA ARG A 96 8.39 15.37 19.09
C ARG A 96 7.91 16.20 17.91
N ILE A 97 6.95 15.67 17.20
CA ILE A 97 6.22 16.41 16.15
C ILE A 97 4.75 16.02 16.19
N HIS A 98 3.89 17.01 16.07
CA HIS A 98 2.44 16.87 16.05
C HIS A 98 1.91 17.34 14.69
N PHE A 99 1.15 16.50 14.04
CA PHE A 99 0.44 16.80 12.82
C PHE A 99 -1.05 16.86 13.11
N ASP A 100 -1.71 17.89 12.60
CA ASP A 100 -3.15 18.10 12.69
C ASP A 100 -3.71 18.36 11.29
N CYS A 101 -4.80 17.71 10.91
CA CYS A 101 -5.42 17.87 9.59
C CYS A 101 -5.85 19.32 9.34
N ALA A 102 -6.17 20.08 10.39
CA ALA A 102 -6.52 21.50 10.30
C ALA A 102 -5.36 22.35 9.77
N ASP A 103 -4.09 21.97 10.00
CA ASP A 103 -2.90 22.68 9.49
C ASP A 103 -2.84 22.72 7.93
N VAL A 104 -3.57 21.84 7.27
CA VAL A 104 -3.60 21.72 5.80
C VAL A 104 -5.00 21.87 5.20
N GLY A 105 -6.02 22.09 6.05
CA GLY A 105 -7.42 22.31 5.64
C GLY A 105 -8.13 21.05 5.14
N GLU A 106 -7.70 19.87 5.59
CA GLU A 106 -8.34 18.60 5.23
C GLU A 106 -9.20 18.07 6.41
N PRO A 107 -10.25 17.28 6.14
CA PRO A 107 -11.11 16.73 7.20
C PRO A 107 -10.45 15.65 8.05
N ALA A 108 -9.40 15.01 7.55
CA ALA A 108 -8.60 14.00 8.24
C ALA A 108 -7.19 13.93 7.63
N LEU A 109 -6.21 13.45 8.41
CA LEU A 109 -4.89 13.09 7.90
C LEU A 109 -4.93 11.81 7.05
N GLY A 110 -5.90 10.95 7.33
CA GLY A 110 -6.12 9.70 6.63
C GLY A 110 -7.18 8.84 7.31
N TYR A 111 -7.29 7.60 6.83
CA TYR A 111 -8.35 6.68 7.19
C TYR A 111 -7.77 5.29 7.41
N ILE A 112 -8.03 4.70 8.58
CA ILE A 112 -7.64 3.31 8.83
C ILE A 112 -8.77 2.41 8.34
N VAL A 113 -8.44 1.52 7.41
CA VAL A 113 -9.40 0.62 6.75
C VAL A 113 -8.81 -0.79 6.65
N GLU A 114 -9.62 -1.77 6.91
CA GLU A 114 -9.29 -3.19 6.76
C GLU A 114 -9.03 -3.56 5.28
N ASN A 115 -7.96 -4.30 5.01
CA ASN A 115 -7.59 -4.72 3.66
C ASN A 115 -8.71 -5.52 2.96
N ARG A 116 -9.35 -6.47 3.66
CA ARG A 116 -10.45 -7.28 3.10
C ARG A 116 -11.65 -6.43 2.70
N LEU A 117 -11.95 -5.36 3.46
CA LEU A 117 -13.05 -4.45 3.14
C LEU A 117 -12.76 -3.65 1.86
N ILE A 118 -11.53 -3.14 1.70
CA ILE A 118 -11.16 -2.41 0.47
C ILE A 118 -11.27 -3.34 -0.74
N GLN A 119 -10.73 -4.55 -0.65
CA GLN A 119 -10.82 -5.54 -1.72
C GLN A 119 -12.28 -5.89 -2.03
N HIS A 120 -13.09 -6.11 -1.01
CA HIS A 120 -14.53 -6.40 -1.17
C HIS A 120 -15.27 -5.28 -1.89
N ALA A 121 -15.07 -4.03 -1.45
CA ALA A 121 -15.71 -2.88 -2.05
C ALA A 121 -15.35 -2.71 -3.54
N LEU A 122 -14.07 -2.88 -3.89
CA LEU A 122 -13.60 -2.87 -5.27
C LEU A 122 -14.17 -4.05 -6.06
N TRP A 123 -14.19 -5.24 -5.46
CA TRP A 123 -14.72 -6.44 -6.11
C TRP A 123 -16.21 -6.34 -6.44
N LEU A 124 -17.01 -5.69 -5.58
CA LEU A 124 -18.41 -5.41 -5.89
C LEU A 124 -18.57 -4.56 -7.15
N ARG A 125 -17.61 -3.66 -7.44
CA ARG A 125 -17.61 -2.84 -8.66
C ARG A 125 -17.22 -3.66 -9.90
N LEU A 126 -16.31 -4.61 -9.76
CA LEU A 126 -15.95 -5.50 -10.87
C LEU A 126 -17.10 -6.39 -11.30
N LYS A 127 -17.87 -6.93 -10.34
CA LYS A 127 -18.98 -7.85 -10.65
C LYS A 127 -20.10 -7.22 -11.51
N THR A 128 -20.17 -5.91 -11.55
CA THR A 128 -21.17 -5.16 -12.34
C THR A 128 -20.63 -4.65 -13.68
N ALA A 129 -19.41 -5.01 -14.05
CA ALA A 129 -18.73 -4.54 -15.27
C ALA A 129 -18.76 -5.62 -16.35
N ASP A 130 -19.42 -5.33 -17.47
CA ASP A 130 -19.57 -6.30 -18.57
C ASP A 130 -18.27 -6.54 -19.36
N ASN A 131 -17.33 -5.60 -19.30
CA ASN A 131 -16.07 -5.66 -20.02
C ASN A 131 -14.91 -6.30 -19.24
N ILE A 132 -15.19 -6.85 -18.03
CA ILE A 132 -14.16 -7.45 -17.17
C ILE A 132 -14.44 -8.93 -16.93
N THR A 133 -13.46 -9.78 -17.26
CA THR A 133 -13.48 -11.21 -16.98
C THR A 133 -12.54 -11.54 -15.83
N ALA A 134 -13.09 -12.08 -14.75
CA ALA A 134 -12.31 -12.57 -13.62
C ALA A 134 -11.90 -14.03 -13.81
N ILE A 135 -10.62 -14.31 -13.74
CA ILE A 135 -10.04 -15.65 -13.94
C ILE A 135 -9.29 -16.04 -12.65
N HIS A 136 -10.02 -16.63 -11.71
CA HIS A 136 -9.55 -17.04 -10.39
C HIS A 136 -10.04 -18.45 -10.06
N PRO A 137 -9.19 -19.36 -9.55
CA PRO A 137 -7.74 -19.24 -9.45
C PRO A 137 -7.04 -19.35 -10.80
N ALA A 138 -5.95 -18.58 -11.01
CA ALA A 138 -5.09 -18.67 -12.19
C ALA A 138 -3.67 -18.20 -11.86
N THR A 139 -2.68 -18.98 -12.27
CA THR A 139 -1.27 -18.70 -12.03
C THR A 139 -0.50 -18.62 -13.35
N PRO A 140 0.18 -17.51 -13.64
CA PRO A 140 1.10 -17.42 -14.76
C PRO A 140 2.24 -18.43 -14.67
N GLU A 141 2.57 -19.08 -15.79
CA GLU A 141 3.70 -19.99 -15.91
C GLU A 141 4.77 -19.44 -16.86
N ALA A 142 4.36 -18.86 -17.98
CA ALA A 142 5.27 -18.27 -18.94
C ALA A 142 4.67 -17.04 -19.61
N VAL A 143 5.53 -16.12 -20.04
CA VAL A 143 5.19 -14.90 -20.77
C VAL A 143 6.03 -14.81 -22.03
N LYS A 144 5.39 -14.66 -23.19
CA LYS A 144 6.05 -14.40 -24.47
C LYS A 144 5.59 -13.04 -24.99
N ILE A 145 6.52 -12.09 -25.05
CA ILE A 145 6.26 -10.75 -25.58
C ILE A 145 6.52 -10.76 -27.10
N GLY A 146 5.48 -10.49 -27.88
CA GLY A 146 5.54 -10.32 -29.33
C GLY A 146 5.54 -8.84 -29.73
N ALA A 147 5.53 -8.57 -31.03
CA ALA A 147 5.46 -7.21 -31.56
C ALA A 147 4.10 -6.56 -31.26
N ASP A 148 3.01 -7.27 -31.44
CA ASP A 148 1.65 -6.74 -31.36
C ASP A 148 0.87 -7.21 -30.13
N GLN A 149 1.31 -8.29 -29.50
CA GLN A 149 0.63 -8.87 -28.34
C GLN A 149 1.58 -9.63 -27.42
N VAL A 150 1.12 -9.87 -26.20
CA VAL A 150 1.74 -10.79 -25.23
C VAL A 150 0.92 -12.06 -25.18
N THR A 151 1.58 -13.20 -25.16
CA THR A 151 0.98 -14.49 -24.84
C THR A 151 1.35 -14.88 -23.43
N LEU A 152 0.36 -15.05 -22.57
CA LEU A 152 0.48 -15.50 -21.19
C LEU A 152 0.02 -16.95 -21.11
N SER A 153 0.90 -17.87 -20.75
CA SER A 153 0.57 -19.27 -20.47
C SER A 153 0.26 -19.43 -18.99
N LEU A 154 -0.82 -20.13 -18.66
CA LEU A 154 -1.23 -20.44 -17.30
C LEU A 154 -0.87 -21.89 -16.94
N GLN A 155 -0.68 -22.18 -15.65
CA GLN A 155 -0.34 -23.53 -15.16
C GLN A 155 -1.39 -24.58 -15.49
N ASP A 156 -2.65 -24.20 -15.73
CA ASP A 156 -3.73 -25.09 -16.14
C ASP A 156 -3.78 -25.37 -17.66
N GLY A 157 -2.81 -24.86 -18.41
CA GLY A 157 -2.66 -25.06 -19.84
C GLY A 157 -3.43 -24.07 -20.71
N ARG A 158 -4.18 -23.11 -20.14
CA ARG A 158 -4.82 -22.04 -20.92
C ARG A 158 -3.77 -21.04 -21.43
N HIS A 159 -4.06 -20.42 -22.59
CA HIS A 159 -3.27 -19.34 -23.14
C HIS A 159 -4.14 -18.09 -23.28
N LEU A 160 -3.65 -16.96 -22.77
CA LEU A 160 -4.29 -15.68 -22.90
C LEU A 160 -3.43 -14.77 -23.79
N HIS A 161 -4.07 -14.09 -24.73
CA HIS A 161 -3.44 -13.10 -25.59
C HIS A 161 -3.87 -11.71 -25.15
N THR A 162 -2.91 -10.77 -25.06
CA THR A 162 -3.24 -9.40 -24.62
C THR A 162 -2.37 -8.37 -25.30
N ARG A 163 -2.92 -7.17 -25.53
CA ARG A 163 -2.15 -6.02 -26.03
C ARG A 163 -1.28 -5.40 -24.93
N LEU A 164 -1.74 -5.50 -23.66
CA LEU A 164 -1.02 -4.99 -22.49
C LEU A 164 -1.14 -5.97 -21.32
N LEU A 165 -0.01 -6.43 -20.81
CA LEU A 165 0.11 -7.19 -19.58
C LEU A 165 0.49 -6.26 -18.43
N VAL A 166 -0.30 -6.25 -17.36
CA VAL A 166 -0.02 -5.48 -16.14
C VAL A 166 0.28 -6.42 -14.98
N ALA A 167 1.45 -6.28 -14.36
CA ALA A 167 1.83 -7.00 -13.16
C ALA A 167 1.50 -6.15 -11.93
N GLY A 168 0.54 -6.60 -11.13
CA GLY A 168 0.13 -6.08 -9.83
C GLY A 168 0.12 -7.17 -8.75
N ASP A 169 0.93 -8.23 -8.92
CA ASP A 169 0.97 -9.47 -8.15
C ASP A 169 1.90 -9.43 -6.93
N GLY A 170 2.17 -8.20 -6.42
CA GLY A 170 2.84 -8.01 -5.15
C GLY A 170 4.36 -8.02 -5.21
N ALA A 171 5.01 -7.91 -4.04
CA ALA A 171 6.46 -7.74 -3.95
C ALA A 171 7.24 -8.93 -4.54
N ASP A 172 6.72 -10.15 -4.38
CA ASP A 172 7.32 -11.37 -4.93
C ASP A 172 6.89 -11.68 -6.37
N SER A 173 6.36 -10.70 -7.10
CA SER A 173 5.78 -10.80 -8.43
C SER A 173 6.44 -11.84 -9.33
N ALA A 174 5.70 -12.92 -9.60
CA ALA A 174 6.09 -13.94 -10.57
C ALA A 174 6.08 -13.36 -11.99
N THR A 175 5.11 -12.52 -12.30
CA THR A 175 4.98 -11.88 -13.60
C THR A 175 6.17 -10.98 -13.90
N ARG A 176 6.63 -10.17 -12.94
CA ARG A 176 7.87 -9.37 -13.08
C ARG A 176 9.09 -10.22 -13.41
N LYS A 177 9.24 -11.36 -12.71
CA LYS A 177 10.33 -12.32 -12.95
C LYS A 177 10.23 -12.95 -14.35
N LEU A 178 9.03 -13.36 -14.76
CA LEU A 178 8.79 -13.96 -16.08
C LEU A 178 9.07 -13.00 -17.24
N VAL A 179 8.85 -11.70 -17.06
CA VAL A 179 9.19 -10.70 -18.09
C VAL A 179 10.62 -10.18 -17.98
N GLY A 180 11.42 -10.69 -17.04
CA GLY A 180 12.85 -10.39 -16.89
C GLY A 180 13.15 -8.97 -16.40
N ILE A 181 12.27 -8.33 -15.61
CA ILE A 181 12.55 -7.02 -15.03
C ILE A 181 13.27 -7.20 -13.69
N ASP A 182 14.49 -6.70 -13.61
CA ASP A 182 15.34 -6.75 -12.43
C ASP A 182 14.87 -5.78 -11.33
N THR A 183 15.27 -6.08 -10.10
CA THR A 183 14.97 -5.25 -8.93
C THR A 183 16.23 -4.97 -8.11
N LEU A 184 16.32 -3.78 -7.56
CA LEU A 184 17.17 -3.49 -6.42
C LEU A 184 16.38 -3.81 -5.17
N SER A 185 16.65 -4.95 -4.56
CA SER A 185 16.00 -5.40 -3.33
C SER A 185 16.99 -5.53 -2.19
N ALA A 186 16.51 -5.25 -0.98
CA ALA A 186 17.25 -5.52 0.24
C ALA A 186 16.27 -5.88 1.35
N ALA A 187 16.53 -6.98 2.04
CA ALA A 187 15.86 -7.28 3.29
C ALA A 187 16.29 -6.26 4.35
N TYR A 188 15.36 -5.84 5.19
CA TYR A 188 15.69 -4.98 6.32
C TYR A 188 16.25 -5.76 7.51
N GLY A 189 16.15 -7.10 7.52
CA GLY A 189 16.41 -7.95 8.69
C GLY A 189 15.41 -7.64 9.82
N GLN A 190 14.21 -7.27 9.45
CA GLN A 190 13.14 -6.83 10.35
C GLN A 190 11.81 -7.45 9.98
N GLN A 191 10.95 -7.59 10.99
CA GLN A 191 9.55 -7.99 10.84
C GLN A 191 8.65 -6.92 11.47
N ALA A 192 7.46 -6.76 10.90
CA ALA A 192 6.37 -6.01 11.53
C ALA A 192 5.48 -7.00 12.29
N ILE A 193 5.41 -6.84 13.62
CA ILE A 193 4.43 -7.53 14.46
C ILE A 193 3.15 -6.69 14.46
N VAL A 194 2.04 -7.32 14.11
CA VAL A 194 0.72 -6.68 14.04
C VAL A 194 -0.24 -7.38 14.99
N ALA A 195 -0.97 -6.59 15.78
CA ALA A 195 -2.05 -7.03 16.65
C ALA A 195 -3.07 -5.91 16.85
N HIS A 196 -4.30 -6.24 17.20
CA HIS A 196 -5.28 -5.26 17.67
C HIS A 196 -5.35 -5.35 19.21
N VAL A 197 -5.29 -4.20 19.87
CA VAL A 197 -5.25 -4.13 21.33
C VAL A 197 -6.34 -3.23 21.89
N ARG A 198 -6.76 -3.49 23.13
CA ARG A 198 -7.57 -2.58 23.94
C ARG A 198 -6.67 -1.81 24.87
N THR A 199 -6.96 -0.53 25.05
CA THR A 199 -6.20 0.39 25.91
C THR A 199 -7.11 1.03 26.96
N GLU A 200 -6.54 1.42 28.10
CA GLU A 200 -7.29 2.09 29.17
C GLU A 200 -7.87 3.44 28.74
N LYS A 201 -7.11 4.18 27.92
CA LYS A 201 -7.53 5.50 27.41
C LYS A 201 -7.95 5.39 25.96
N PRO A 202 -8.99 6.12 25.53
CA PRO A 202 -9.39 6.15 24.11
C PRO A 202 -8.33 6.83 23.24
N HIS A 203 -8.21 6.37 22.00
CA HIS A 203 -7.25 6.91 21.01
C HIS A 203 -7.58 8.32 20.50
N ARG A 204 -8.86 8.77 20.61
CA ARG A 204 -9.35 10.11 20.21
C ARG A 204 -8.97 10.45 18.76
N ASP A 205 -9.16 9.54 17.85
CA ASP A 205 -8.87 9.68 16.43
C ASP A 205 -7.42 10.17 16.13
N THR A 206 -6.49 9.75 16.98
CA THR A 206 -5.08 10.08 16.90
C THR A 206 -4.27 8.84 16.56
N ALA A 207 -3.42 8.93 15.55
CA ALA A 207 -2.37 7.95 15.27
C ALA A 207 -1.11 8.32 16.08
N TRP A 208 -0.48 7.32 16.69
CA TRP A 208 0.70 7.50 17.50
C TRP A 208 1.86 6.71 16.92
N GLN A 209 3.05 7.29 16.84
CA GLN A 209 4.25 6.57 16.39
C GLN A 209 5.44 6.94 17.22
N ARG A 210 6.08 5.94 17.81
CA ARG A 210 7.33 6.09 18.56
C ARG A 210 8.47 5.42 17.82
N PHE A 211 9.57 6.15 17.66
CA PHE A 211 10.79 5.58 17.14
C PHE A 211 11.64 5.03 18.31
N LEU A 212 11.78 3.70 18.32
CA LEU A 212 12.65 2.97 19.24
C LEU A 212 13.96 2.62 18.52
N PRO A 213 15.07 2.36 19.23
CA PRO A 213 16.31 1.89 18.62
C PRO A 213 16.14 0.59 17.82
N THR A 214 15.25 -0.30 18.28
CA THR A 214 14.92 -1.58 17.64
C THR A 214 13.97 -1.46 16.44
N GLY A 215 13.40 -0.28 16.22
CA GLY A 215 12.43 0.01 15.17
C GLY A 215 11.16 0.70 15.69
N PRO A 216 10.36 1.30 14.81
CA PRO A 216 9.18 2.07 15.21
C PRO A 216 8.02 1.19 15.66
N ILE A 217 7.28 1.66 16.66
CA ILE A 217 5.96 1.18 17.02
C ILE A 217 4.92 2.23 16.64
N ALA A 218 3.87 1.82 15.93
CA ALA A 218 2.71 2.65 15.60
C ALA A 218 1.45 2.10 16.25
N LEU A 219 0.60 3.01 16.74
CA LEU A 219 -0.72 2.73 17.30
C LEU A 219 -1.74 3.45 16.41
N LEU A 220 -2.52 2.69 15.65
CA LEU A 220 -3.47 3.21 14.68
C LEU A 220 -4.90 3.07 15.22
N PRO A 221 -5.72 4.12 15.21
CA PRO A 221 -7.09 4.06 15.74
C PRO A 221 -7.97 3.14 14.90
N LEU A 222 -8.81 2.33 15.56
CA LEU A 222 -9.84 1.51 14.93
C LEU A 222 -11.23 2.00 15.31
N GLN A 223 -12.21 1.79 14.43
CA GLN A 223 -13.57 2.30 14.63
C GLN A 223 -14.25 1.75 15.89
N ASP A 224 -13.90 0.54 16.31
CA ASP A 224 -14.47 -0.13 17.49
C ASP A 224 -13.80 0.28 18.81
N GLY A 225 -12.94 1.32 18.79
CA GLY A 225 -12.22 1.84 19.95
C GLY A 225 -10.93 1.08 20.28
N ARG A 226 -10.65 -0.04 19.61
CA ARG A 226 -9.35 -0.71 19.69
C ARG A 226 -8.27 0.10 18.96
N VAL A 227 -7.06 -0.35 19.08
CA VAL A 227 -5.88 0.21 18.39
C VAL A 227 -5.17 -0.91 17.64
N SER A 228 -4.85 -0.69 16.38
CA SER A 228 -3.95 -1.58 15.64
C SER A 228 -2.50 -1.21 15.94
N VAL A 229 -1.76 -2.14 16.51
CA VAL A 229 -0.32 -2.04 16.75
C VAL A 229 0.39 -2.51 15.48
N VAL A 230 1.34 -1.71 15.00
CA VAL A 230 2.31 -2.11 13.98
C VAL A 230 3.69 -1.85 14.54
N TRP A 231 4.37 -2.89 14.98
CA TRP A 231 5.67 -2.79 15.64
C TRP A 231 6.75 -3.42 14.78
N SER A 232 7.61 -2.60 14.20
CA SER A 232 8.76 -3.06 13.43
C SER A 232 9.92 -3.36 14.37
N LEU A 233 10.47 -4.55 14.27
CA LEU A 233 11.55 -5.06 15.11
C LEU A 233 12.55 -5.82 14.26
N ASP A 234 13.82 -5.86 14.68
CA ASP A 234 14.79 -6.78 14.11
C ASP A 234 14.34 -8.24 14.32
N ASP A 235 14.79 -9.18 13.46
CA ASP A 235 14.23 -10.53 13.39
C ASP A 235 14.24 -11.27 14.74
N ALA A 236 15.33 -11.19 15.53
CA ALA A 236 15.41 -11.88 16.81
C ALA A 236 14.46 -11.29 17.88
N PRO A 237 14.45 -9.96 18.16
CA PRO A 237 13.42 -9.34 19.01
C PRO A 237 11.99 -9.56 18.53
N ALA A 238 11.75 -9.61 17.21
CA ALA A 238 10.42 -9.84 16.67
C ALA A 238 9.90 -11.25 17.06
N GLU A 239 10.77 -12.25 16.98
CA GLU A 239 10.41 -13.62 17.38
C GLU A 239 10.14 -13.71 18.90
N GLU A 240 10.94 -13.05 19.73
CA GLU A 240 10.68 -12.97 21.17
C GLU A 240 9.31 -12.34 21.46
N ILE A 241 9.01 -11.19 20.89
CA ILE A 241 7.71 -10.48 21.07
C ILE A 241 6.54 -11.33 20.54
N ARG A 242 6.72 -12.03 19.44
CA ARG A 242 5.69 -12.87 18.84
C ARG A 242 5.29 -14.04 19.71
N THR A 243 6.23 -14.61 20.48
CA THR A 243 6.04 -15.82 21.31
C THR A 243 5.60 -15.53 22.75
N LEU A 244 5.58 -14.25 23.18
CA LEU A 244 5.07 -13.87 24.49
C LEU A 244 3.62 -14.34 24.70
N ASP A 245 3.23 -14.63 25.92
CA ASP A 245 1.81 -14.72 26.27
C ASP A 245 1.10 -13.36 26.13
N ASP A 246 -0.22 -13.34 26.18
CA ASP A 246 -1.00 -12.12 25.94
C ASP A 246 -0.75 -11.03 27.00
N SER A 247 -0.54 -11.43 28.28
CA SER A 247 -0.24 -10.50 29.36
C SER A 247 1.12 -9.84 29.17
N ALA A 248 2.15 -10.65 28.90
CA ALA A 248 3.50 -10.16 28.65
C ALA A 248 3.56 -9.29 27.36
N PHE A 249 2.84 -9.65 26.32
CA PHE A 249 2.72 -8.83 25.10
C PHE A 249 2.06 -7.48 25.40
N CYS A 250 0.96 -7.46 26.15
CA CYS A 250 0.29 -6.21 26.56
C CYS A 250 1.23 -5.30 27.36
N ALA A 251 1.99 -5.87 28.29
CA ALA A 251 3.00 -5.14 29.06
C ALA A 251 4.12 -4.59 28.17
N ALA A 252 4.61 -5.38 27.21
CA ALA A 252 5.64 -4.97 26.25
C ALA A 252 5.16 -3.81 25.36
N VAL A 253 3.94 -3.88 24.82
CA VAL A 253 3.34 -2.77 24.03
C VAL A 253 3.14 -1.52 24.87
N THR A 254 2.68 -1.66 26.11
CA THR A 254 2.54 -0.52 27.05
C THR A 254 3.88 0.16 27.28
N GLN A 255 4.94 -0.60 27.55
CA GLN A 255 6.28 -0.07 27.75
C GLN A 255 6.84 0.58 26.46
N ALA A 256 6.71 -0.11 25.33
CA ALA A 256 7.20 0.38 24.04
C ALA A 256 6.53 1.69 23.62
N SER A 257 5.26 1.89 23.98
CA SER A 257 4.48 3.11 23.70
C SER A 257 4.54 4.17 24.81
N GLU A 258 5.36 3.98 25.87
CA GLU A 258 5.38 4.86 27.07
C GLU A 258 4.02 4.98 27.78
N GLY A 259 3.13 4.02 27.62
CA GLY A 259 1.80 4.08 28.21
C GLY A 259 0.99 5.31 27.77
N VAL A 260 1.23 5.84 26.56
CA VAL A 260 0.56 7.05 26.04
C VAL A 260 -0.97 6.92 26.05
N LEU A 261 -1.48 5.70 25.86
CA LEU A 261 -2.91 5.34 25.98
C LEU A 261 -3.25 4.57 27.27
N GLY A 262 -2.44 4.72 28.32
CA GLY A 262 -2.54 3.89 29.52
C GLY A 262 -2.02 2.49 29.30
N ASN A 263 -2.44 1.53 30.15
CA ASN A 263 -2.07 0.14 29.99
C ASN A 263 -2.84 -0.49 28.81
N VAL A 264 -2.18 -1.39 28.10
CA VAL A 264 -2.84 -2.30 27.17
C VAL A 264 -3.48 -3.43 27.99
N THR A 265 -4.79 -3.62 27.81
CA THR A 265 -5.58 -4.51 28.67
C THR A 265 -5.98 -5.84 27.99
N ALA A 266 -5.94 -5.88 26.66
CA ALA A 266 -6.23 -7.09 25.88
C ALA A 266 -5.59 -7.01 24.48
N THR A 267 -5.33 -8.15 23.88
CA THR A 267 -4.77 -8.28 22.53
C THR A 267 -5.49 -9.38 21.74
N THR A 268 -5.49 -9.23 20.41
CA THR A 268 -5.82 -10.33 19.48
C THR A 268 -4.58 -11.21 19.24
N PRO A 269 -4.73 -12.35 18.55
CA PRO A 269 -3.58 -13.07 18.00
C PRO A 269 -2.65 -12.14 17.22
N ARG A 270 -1.38 -12.48 17.18
CA ARG A 270 -0.33 -11.67 16.53
C ARG A 270 0.02 -12.24 15.17
N ALA A 271 0.23 -11.37 14.18
CA ALA A 271 0.81 -11.73 12.89
C ALA A 271 2.19 -11.07 12.74
N ALA A 272 3.09 -11.73 12.00
CA ALA A 272 4.41 -11.23 11.67
C ALA A 272 4.58 -11.15 10.15
N PHE A 273 5.13 -10.05 9.66
CA PHE A 273 5.39 -9.81 8.23
C PHE A 273 6.83 -9.37 8.04
N SER A 274 7.59 -10.10 7.22
CA SER A 274 8.96 -9.73 6.87
C SER A 274 9.00 -8.42 6.10
N LEU A 275 9.93 -7.54 6.45
CA LEU A 275 10.07 -6.22 5.85
C LEU A 275 11.20 -6.24 4.82
N GLN A 276 10.90 -5.77 3.61
CA GLN A 276 11.85 -5.66 2.53
C GLN A 276 11.69 -4.33 1.78
N ARG A 277 12.76 -3.85 1.23
CA ARG A 277 12.79 -2.80 0.23
C ARG A 277 12.93 -3.42 -1.14
N LEU A 278 12.16 -2.96 -2.08
CA LEU A 278 12.24 -3.36 -3.47
C LEU A 278 11.99 -2.14 -4.37
N HIS A 279 12.78 -2.01 -5.42
CA HIS A 279 12.53 -1.05 -6.49
C HIS A 279 12.92 -1.67 -7.82
N ALA A 280 11.96 -1.76 -8.75
CA ALA A 280 12.19 -2.29 -10.07
C ALA A 280 13.10 -1.36 -10.90
N SER A 281 14.03 -1.94 -11.66
CA SER A 281 14.95 -1.20 -12.54
C SER A 281 14.21 -0.36 -13.57
N GLU A 282 13.08 -0.88 -14.04
CA GLU A 282 12.13 -0.21 -14.94
C GLU A 282 10.70 -0.60 -14.58
N TYR A 283 9.72 0.30 -14.81
CA TYR A 283 8.31 0.03 -14.54
C TYR A 283 7.56 -0.45 -15.78
N VAL A 284 8.16 -0.30 -16.96
CA VAL A 284 7.52 -0.65 -18.22
C VAL A 284 8.52 -1.25 -19.21
N ARG A 285 8.02 -2.19 -19.99
CA ARG A 285 8.59 -2.68 -21.26
C ARG A 285 7.54 -2.56 -22.35
N SER A 286 7.92 -2.87 -23.59
CA SER A 286 6.92 -3.00 -24.65
C SER A 286 5.83 -3.98 -24.19
N ARG A 287 4.56 -3.54 -24.17
CA ARG A 287 3.39 -4.33 -23.81
C ARG A 287 3.35 -4.85 -22.37
N VAL A 288 4.18 -4.31 -21.48
CA VAL A 288 4.22 -4.72 -20.07
C VAL A 288 4.32 -3.48 -19.17
N ALA A 289 3.54 -3.46 -18.09
CA ALA A 289 3.64 -2.47 -17.03
C ALA A 289 3.63 -3.16 -15.65
N LEU A 290 4.42 -2.64 -14.71
CA LEU A 290 4.40 -3.03 -13.29
C LEU A 290 3.66 -1.95 -12.51
N THR A 291 2.91 -2.32 -11.47
CA THR A 291 2.21 -1.37 -10.58
C THR A 291 2.21 -1.86 -9.14
N GLY A 292 2.18 -0.93 -8.18
CA GLY A 292 2.19 -1.24 -6.75
C GLY A 292 3.43 -2.00 -6.31
N ASP A 293 3.25 -2.96 -5.40
CA ASP A 293 4.39 -3.70 -4.82
C ASP A 293 5.17 -4.53 -5.85
N ALA A 294 4.61 -4.84 -7.02
CA ALA A 294 5.35 -5.46 -8.13
C ALA A 294 6.44 -4.52 -8.69
N ALA A 295 6.23 -3.21 -8.62
CA ALA A 295 7.19 -2.20 -9.04
C ALA A 295 8.08 -1.70 -7.88
N HIS A 296 7.54 -1.60 -6.67
CA HIS A 296 8.24 -1.10 -5.48
C HIS A 296 7.59 -1.58 -4.18
N ALA A 297 8.39 -1.97 -3.22
CA ALA A 297 7.98 -2.20 -1.85
C ALA A 297 8.79 -1.31 -0.90
N VAL A 298 8.13 -0.77 0.11
CA VAL A 298 8.73 0.18 1.06
C VAL A 298 8.55 -0.30 2.49
N HIS A 299 9.38 0.22 3.40
CA HIS A 299 9.17 0.03 4.84
C HIS A 299 7.77 0.57 5.23
N PRO A 300 7.01 -0.12 6.10
CA PRO A 300 5.64 0.28 6.47
C PRO A 300 5.55 1.56 7.30
N LEU A 301 6.63 2.34 7.39
CA LEU A 301 6.60 3.67 7.97
C LEU A 301 5.49 4.52 7.35
N ALA A 302 4.58 4.99 8.18
CA ALA A 302 3.43 5.80 7.78
C ALA A 302 2.48 5.14 6.74
N GLY A 303 2.46 3.81 6.58
CA GLY A 303 1.50 3.08 5.76
C GLY A 303 1.51 3.44 4.27
N GLN A 304 2.66 3.83 3.69
CA GLN A 304 2.72 4.41 2.35
C GLN A 304 2.60 3.41 1.19
N GLY A 305 2.83 2.10 1.41
CA GLY A 305 2.87 1.12 0.32
C GLY A 305 1.62 1.12 -0.56
N VAL A 306 0.44 0.90 0.04
CA VAL A 306 -0.84 0.88 -0.70
C VAL A 306 -1.17 2.24 -1.32
N ASN A 307 -0.81 3.36 -0.66
CA ASN A 307 -1.07 4.71 -1.17
C ASN A 307 -0.27 4.99 -2.44
N MET A 308 1.01 4.61 -2.46
CA MET A 308 1.86 4.68 -3.66
C MET A 308 1.29 3.81 -4.78
N GLY A 309 0.86 2.58 -4.47
CA GLY A 309 0.28 1.66 -5.44
C GLY A 309 -1.04 2.16 -6.05
N LEU A 310 -1.90 2.80 -5.26
CA LEU A 310 -3.13 3.42 -5.76
C LEU A 310 -2.85 4.61 -6.67
N LEU A 311 -1.85 5.44 -6.34
CA LEU A 311 -1.41 6.51 -7.24
C LEU A 311 -0.78 5.97 -8.53
N ASP A 312 -0.07 4.85 -8.47
CA ASP A 312 0.50 4.20 -9.65
C ASP A 312 -0.60 3.71 -10.58
N MET A 313 -1.56 2.96 -10.05
CA MET A 313 -2.65 2.46 -10.88
C MET A 313 -3.49 3.60 -11.49
N ALA A 314 -3.71 4.69 -10.75
CA ALA A 314 -4.43 5.85 -11.24
C ALA A 314 -3.69 6.53 -12.40
N ALA A 315 -2.36 6.67 -12.30
CA ALA A 315 -1.53 7.21 -13.38
C ALA A 315 -1.46 6.26 -14.59
N LEU A 316 -1.41 4.94 -14.37
CA LEU A 316 -1.43 3.96 -15.45
C LEU A 316 -2.79 3.96 -16.16
N ALA A 317 -3.90 4.01 -15.42
CA ALA A 317 -5.24 4.12 -15.98
C ALA A 317 -5.39 5.36 -16.85
N ASP A 318 -4.93 6.53 -16.38
CA ASP A 318 -4.96 7.78 -17.16
C ASP A 318 -4.20 7.65 -18.48
N VAL A 319 -3.01 7.04 -18.46
CA VAL A 319 -2.20 6.81 -19.67
C VAL A 319 -2.88 5.86 -20.65
N ILE A 320 -3.51 4.77 -20.17
CA ILE A 320 -4.24 3.81 -21.00
C ILE A 320 -5.45 4.48 -21.65
N LEU A 321 -6.27 5.18 -20.86
CA LEU A 321 -7.48 5.86 -21.32
C LEU A 321 -7.14 6.98 -22.34
N ALA A 322 -6.09 7.76 -22.08
CA ALA A 322 -5.63 8.79 -23.00
C ALA A 322 -5.08 8.22 -24.32
N ALA A 323 -4.50 7.01 -24.30
CA ALA A 323 -4.05 6.32 -25.52
C ALA A 323 -5.26 5.78 -26.31
N GLN A 324 -6.21 5.15 -25.62
CA GLN A 324 -7.46 4.66 -26.22
C GLN A 324 -8.22 5.79 -26.91
N ALA A 325 -8.45 6.90 -26.24
CA ALA A 325 -9.17 8.06 -26.78
C ALA A 325 -8.50 8.65 -28.04
N ARG A 326 -7.19 8.45 -28.21
CA ARG A 326 -6.41 8.89 -29.36
C ARG A 326 -6.17 7.77 -30.38
N GLN A 327 -6.83 6.65 -30.24
CA GLN A 327 -6.65 5.45 -31.07
C GLN A 327 -5.19 5.00 -31.21
N ARG A 328 -4.40 5.18 -30.13
CA ARG A 328 -3.03 4.70 -30.05
C ARG A 328 -2.97 3.32 -29.42
N ASP A 329 -1.93 2.57 -29.75
CA ASP A 329 -1.70 1.27 -29.11
C ASP A 329 -1.34 1.46 -27.63
N ILE A 330 -2.17 0.91 -26.74
CA ILE A 330 -2.00 0.96 -25.27
C ILE A 330 -0.75 0.21 -24.79
N GLY A 331 -0.25 -0.76 -25.57
CA GLY A 331 0.96 -1.52 -25.29
C GLY A 331 2.25 -0.87 -25.81
N ASP A 332 2.15 0.22 -26.59
CA ASP A 332 3.32 0.91 -27.13
C ASP A 332 4.20 1.46 -26.00
N LEU A 333 5.50 1.17 -26.08
CA LEU A 333 6.46 1.60 -25.06
C LEU A 333 6.51 3.13 -24.88
N SER A 334 6.29 3.92 -25.95
CA SER A 334 6.27 5.37 -25.87
C SER A 334 5.07 5.90 -25.08
N VAL A 335 3.94 5.18 -25.11
CA VAL A 335 2.75 5.42 -24.29
C VAL A 335 3.04 5.07 -22.84
N LEU A 336 3.51 3.85 -22.58
CA LEU A 336 3.76 3.35 -21.24
C LEU A 336 4.86 4.14 -20.49
N ARG A 337 5.86 4.65 -21.21
CA ARG A 337 6.90 5.53 -20.63
C ARG A 337 6.35 6.81 -20.00
N ARG A 338 5.14 7.27 -20.36
CA ARG A 338 4.49 8.41 -19.68
C ARG A 338 4.16 8.05 -18.25
N TYR A 339 3.58 6.87 -18.01
CA TYR A 339 3.34 6.33 -16.68
C TYR A 339 4.64 6.22 -15.89
N GLN A 340 5.67 5.59 -16.45
CA GLN A 340 6.96 5.45 -15.77
C GLN A 340 7.56 6.80 -15.36
N ARG A 341 7.53 7.81 -16.25
CA ARG A 341 8.03 9.16 -15.93
C ARG A 341 7.24 9.85 -14.82
N ALA A 342 5.92 9.68 -14.82
CA ALA A 342 5.06 10.28 -13.81
C ALA A 342 5.29 9.69 -12.42
N ARG A 343 5.61 8.38 -12.33
CA ARG A 343 5.60 7.67 -11.04
C ARG A 343 6.97 7.27 -10.50
N LYS A 344 7.90 6.85 -11.36
CA LYS A 344 9.16 6.24 -10.90
C LYS A 344 10.01 7.18 -10.07
N ALA A 345 10.13 8.45 -10.47
CA ALA A 345 10.91 9.44 -9.73
C ALA A 345 10.27 9.76 -8.37
N ASP A 346 8.95 9.90 -8.31
CA ASP A 346 8.19 10.13 -7.08
C ASP A 346 8.31 8.96 -6.10
N ASN A 347 8.17 7.74 -6.61
CA ASN A 347 8.29 6.54 -5.81
C ASN A 347 9.72 6.37 -5.27
N LEU A 348 10.73 6.60 -6.10
CA LEU A 348 12.14 6.57 -5.66
C LEU A 348 12.41 7.62 -4.56
N ALA A 349 11.91 8.84 -4.71
CA ALA A 349 12.04 9.89 -3.70
C ALA A 349 11.37 9.47 -2.37
N MET A 350 10.19 8.84 -2.42
CA MET A 350 9.51 8.32 -1.22
C MET A 350 10.31 7.18 -0.57
N ILE A 351 10.81 6.23 -1.36
CA ILE A 351 11.67 5.13 -0.87
C ILE A 351 12.89 5.71 -0.14
N MET A 352 13.59 6.67 -0.76
CA MET A 352 14.78 7.29 -0.18
C MET A 352 14.45 8.07 1.11
N ALA A 353 13.31 8.76 1.16
CA ALA A 353 12.87 9.48 2.35
C ALA A 353 12.57 8.51 3.51
N LEU A 354 11.83 7.43 3.27
CA LEU A 354 11.51 6.43 4.29
C LEU A 354 12.75 5.68 4.77
N ASP A 355 13.67 5.30 3.86
CA ASP A 355 14.95 4.70 4.19
C ASP A 355 15.84 5.67 5.01
N GLY A 356 15.86 6.93 4.62
CA GLY A 356 16.59 7.98 5.34
C GLY A 356 16.06 8.17 6.76
N LEU A 357 14.74 8.23 6.94
CA LEU A 357 14.10 8.28 8.25
C LEU A 357 14.45 7.04 9.08
N LYS A 358 14.28 5.83 8.51
CA LYS A 358 14.66 4.61 9.22
C LYS A 358 16.10 4.67 9.72
N ARG A 359 17.07 4.96 8.83
CA ARG A 359 18.50 5.03 9.20
C ARG A 359 18.79 6.11 10.25
N LEU A 360 18.13 7.26 10.16
CA LEU A 360 18.30 8.36 11.10
C LEU A 360 17.81 7.96 12.50
N PHE A 361 16.68 7.26 12.59
CA PHE A 361 16.08 6.89 13.87
C PHE A 361 16.63 5.59 14.48
N SER A 362 17.20 4.69 13.68
CA SER A 362 17.90 3.48 14.16
C SER A 362 19.36 3.73 14.53
N ASN A 363 19.84 4.99 14.47
CA ASN A 363 21.24 5.31 14.73
C ASN A 363 21.43 5.81 16.17
N GLU A 364 22.42 5.26 16.87
CA GLU A 364 22.74 5.62 18.27
C GLU A 364 23.89 6.64 18.39
N ILE A 365 24.48 7.09 17.29
CA ILE A 365 25.56 8.08 17.28
C ILE A 365 25.06 9.39 17.88
N ALA A 366 25.70 9.84 18.96
CA ALA A 366 25.23 10.99 19.76
C ALA A 366 25.00 12.29 18.97
N PRO A 367 25.87 12.73 18.02
CA PRO A 367 25.61 13.89 17.19
C PRO A 367 24.35 13.74 16.29
N LEU A 368 24.12 12.56 15.70
CA LEU A 368 22.96 12.29 14.87
C LEU A 368 21.68 12.27 15.71
N ARG A 369 21.75 11.72 16.93
CA ARG A 369 20.64 11.73 17.88
C ARG A 369 20.25 13.17 18.28
N LEU A 370 21.23 14.04 18.53
CA LEU A 370 20.97 15.44 18.79
C LEU A 370 20.33 16.13 17.57
N LEU A 371 20.89 15.93 16.38
CA LEU A 371 20.41 16.53 15.14
C LEU A 371 18.95 16.15 14.86
N ARG A 372 18.57 14.86 14.99
CA ARG A 372 17.18 14.41 14.75
C ARG A 372 16.21 15.00 15.77
N ASN A 373 16.60 15.09 17.04
CA ASN A 373 15.76 15.69 18.08
C ASN A 373 15.55 17.20 17.87
N VAL A 374 16.59 17.92 17.47
CA VAL A 374 16.49 19.33 17.08
C VAL A 374 15.69 19.47 15.80
N GLY A 375 15.93 18.60 14.80
CA GLY A 375 15.20 18.57 13.53
C GLY A 375 13.71 18.36 13.69
N LEU A 376 13.27 17.37 14.48
CA LEU A 376 11.85 17.14 14.76
C LEU A 376 11.19 18.38 15.36
N ARG A 377 11.80 19.01 16.37
CA ARG A 377 11.27 20.23 17.00
C ARG A 377 11.28 21.43 16.05
N ALA A 378 12.29 21.54 15.18
CA ALA A 378 12.35 22.63 14.21
C ALA A 378 11.24 22.49 13.16
N VAL A 379 11.01 21.27 12.65
CA VAL A 379 9.90 21.00 11.72
C VAL A 379 8.55 21.24 12.39
N ASP A 380 8.38 20.80 13.65
CA ASP A 380 7.13 21.00 14.39
C ASP A 380 6.77 22.50 14.53
N ARG A 381 7.78 23.37 14.76
CA ARG A 381 7.59 24.81 14.92
C ARG A 381 7.48 25.58 13.60
N PHE A 382 8.01 25.05 12.52
CA PHE A 382 8.01 25.73 11.22
C PHE A 382 6.86 25.25 10.34
N THR A 383 5.68 25.81 10.55
CA THR A 383 4.42 25.41 9.90
C THR A 383 4.52 25.24 8.38
N PRO A 384 5.18 26.12 7.58
CA PRO A 384 5.24 25.91 6.13
C PRO A 384 5.93 24.61 5.73
N LEU A 385 7.03 24.25 6.42
CA LEU A 385 7.75 23.01 6.14
C LEU A 385 6.93 21.79 6.61
N LYS A 386 6.33 21.88 7.81
CA LYS A 386 5.43 20.84 8.33
C LYS A 386 4.28 20.57 7.37
N SER A 387 3.57 21.62 6.91
CA SER A 387 2.46 21.49 5.96
C SER A 387 2.91 20.92 4.61
N ALA A 388 4.12 21.24 4.12
CA ALA A 388 4.67 20.66 2.91
C ALA A 388 4.89 19.14 3.06
N PHE A 389 5.45 18.69 4.20
CA PHE A 389 5.59 17.27 4.50
C PHE A 389 4.24 16.57 4.63
N MET A 390 3.27 17.19 5.32
CA MET A 390 1.91 16.66 5.44
C MET A 390 1.27 16.49 4.06
N ARG A 391 1.24 17.53 3.23
CA ARG A 391 0.68 17.45 1.87
C ARG A 391 1.36 16.36 1.02
N ARG A 392 2.67 16.18 1.17
CA ARG A 392 3.40 15.12 0.47
C ARG A 392 2.99 13.73 0.97
N ALA A 393 2.93 13.51 2.27
CA ALA A 393 2.53 12.22 2.88
C ALA A 393 1.05 11.90 2.59
N MET A 394 0.19 12.89 2.51
CA MET A 394 -1.25 12.76 2.19
C MET A 394 -1.50 12.55 0.68
N GLY A 395 -0.45 12.59 -0.15
CA GLY A 395 -0.58 12.48 -1.59
C GLY A 395 -1.25 13.70 -2.25
N LEU A 396 -1.19 14.87 -1.62
CA LEU A 396 -1.82 16.12 -2.06
C LEU A 396 -0.84 17.08 -2.74
N SER A 397 0.35 16.63 -3.11
CA SER A 397 1.37 17.46 -3.75
C SER A 397 1.93 16.80 -5.01
N GLY A 398 2.40 17.59 -5.97
CA GLY A 398 2.91 17.12 -7.26
C GLY A 398 1.82 17.02 -8.34
N GLU A 399 2.16 16.38 -9.45
CA GLU A 399 1.19 16.09 -10.52
C GLU A 399 0.33 14.89 -10.14
N LEU A 400 -0.88 15.16 -9.67
CA LEU A 400 -1.82 14.10 -9.29
C LEU A 400 -2.56 13.58 -10.53
N PRO A 401 -2.74 12.24 -10.64
CA PRO A 401 -3.63 11.67 -11.64
C PRO A 401 -5.08 12.16 -11.42
N PRO A 402 -5.91 12.25 -12.49
CA PRO A 402 -7.29 12.75 -12.39
C PRO A 402 -8.12 12.10 -11.28
N LEU A 403 -7.98 10.79 -11.08
CA LEU A 403 -8.69 10.04 -10.03
C LEU A 403 -8.30 10.44 -8.58
N ALA A 404 -7.18 11.14 -8.37
CA ALA A 404 -6.69 11.55 -7.06
C ALA A 404 -6.96 13.03 -6.71
N ARG A 405 -7.65 13.76 -7.58
CA ARG A 405 -7.93 15.21 -7.44
C ARG A 405 -9.21 15.50 -6.69
#